data_4e34c78a5ab3a80c845df1573400e209
#
_entry.id   4e34c78a5ab3a80c845df1573400e209
#
_cell.length_a   1.000
_cell.length_b   1.000
_cell.length_c   1.000
_cell.angle_alpha   90.00
_cell.angle_beta   90.00
_cell.angle_gamma   90.00
#
_symmetry.space_group_name_H-M   'P 1'
#
loop_
_entity.id
_entity.type
_entity.pdbx_description
1 polymer ?
#
loop_
_entity_poly.entity_id
_entity_poly.type
_entity_poly.pdbx_seq_one_letter_code
_entity_poly.pdbx_strand_id
1 'polypeptide(L)'
;MPQMFRQGRFWVQLCVVVALIAFAGLLINNITVNLIRTGLGLDFGWLWRPAGFALAETALPYAPTDSYAWALTVGWLNSLKVILMGLLLATTLGVAAGAARSSRNRLLRSLSGGYVALIRQVPLLLQLLFWYFVAFLGLPDTPVGGLIHFSNQGIRLLGLNLSVEFCSVLTGLVVFTGASIAEIVRGGINAVSRGQWEAFRSLGLSEGLGLRRIVLPQALPAILPALTSQYLNLAKNSTLAIAV
;
A
#
# COMPACT_ATOMS: atom_id res chain seq x y z
N MET A 1 27.67 36.50 29.25
CA MET A 1 26.67 36.83 28.22
C MET A 1 25.81 35.65 27.66
N PRO A 2 26.00 34.32 27.97
CA PRO A 2 25.16 33.26 27.43
C PRO A 2 23.79 33.05 28.09
N GLN A 3 23.60 33.53 29.34
CA GLN A 3 22.34 33.27 30.06
C GLN A 3 21.16 34.15 29.62
N MET A 4 21.38 35.42 29.24
CA MET A 4 20.31 36.32 28.75
C MET A 4 19.69 35.84 27.42
N PHE A 5 20.48 35.31 26.49
CA PHE A 5 19.97 34.74 25.23
C PHE A 5 19.13 33.47 25.43
N ARG A 6 19.38 32.73 26.49
CA ARG A 6 18.63 31.53 26.86
C ARG A 6 17.25 31.87 27.44
N GLN A 7 17.17 32.94 28.24
CA GLN A 7 15.90 33.44 28.79
C GLN A 7 14.99 34.02 27.70
N GLY A 8 15.51 34.80 26.76
CA GLY A 8 14.72 35.35 25.67
C GLY A 8 14.11 34.24 24.77
N ARG A 9 14.87 33.19 24.47
CA ARG A 9 14.37 32.02 23.73
C ARG A 9 13.27 31.27 24.47
N PHE A 10 13.38 31.13 25.78
CA PHE A 10 12.37 30.50 26.61
C PHE A 10 11.03 31.24 26.55
N TRP A 11 11.06 32.57 26.71
CA TRP A 11 9.85 33.39 26.64
C TRP A 11 9.20 33.35 25.26
N VAL A 12 9.97 33.37 24.17
CA VAL A 12 9.45 33.22 22.82
C VAL A 12 8.79 31.83 22.63
N GLN A 13 9.44 30.77 23.10
CA GLN A 13 8.85 29.41 23.02
C GLN A 13 7.57 29.31 23.85
N LEU A 14 7.56 29.89 25.04
CA LEU A 14 6.37 29.94 25.92
C LEU A 14 5.22 30.68 25.22
N CYS A 15 5.50 31.86 24.64
CA CYS A 15 4.49 32.62 23.89
C CYS A 15 3.93 31.83 22.68
N VAL A 16 4.79 31.12 21.93
CA VAL A 16 4.36 30.28 20.83
C VAL A 16 3.46 29.14 21.32
N VAL A 17 3.84 28.47 22.41
CA VAL A 17 3.03 27.38 22.99
C VAL A 17 1.67 27.91 23.47
N VAL A 18 1.66 29.02 24.18
CA VAL A 18 0.42 29.65 24.64
C VAL A 18 -0.47 30.08 23.46
N ALA A 19 0.12 30.67 22.43
CA ALA A 19 -0.61 31.04 21.21
C ALA A 19 -1.21 29.83 20.49
N LEU A 20 -0.46 28.70 20.40
CA LEU A 20 -0.96 27.46 19.84
C LEU A 20 -2.11 26.86 20.65
N ILE A 21 -2.00 26.87 22.00
CA ILE A 21 -3.07 26.39 22.89
C ILE A 21 -4.32 27.27 22.75
N ALA A 22 -4.16 28.59 22.73
CA ALA A 22 -5.26 29.53 22.55
C ALA A 22 -5.93 29.32 21.16
N PHE A 23 -5.13 29.18 20.11
CA PHE A 23 -5.63 28.91 18.77
C PHE A 23 -6.39 27.58 18.70
N ALA A 24 -5.85 26.51 19.30
CA ALA A 24 -6.53 25.23 19.40
C ALA A 24 -7.85 25.34 20.17
N GLY A 25 -7.87 26.09 21.28
CA GLY A 25 -9.10 26.37 22.04
C GLY A 25 -10.17 27.10 21.21
N LEU A 26 -9.77 28.11 20.43
CA LEU A 26 -10.66 28.82 19.51
C LEU A 26 -11.21 27.88 18.42
N LEU A 27 -10.38 27.02 17.85
CA LEU A 27 -10.82 26.04 16.85
C LEU A 27 -11.83 25.06 17.44
N ILE A 28 -11.54 24.48 18.60
CA ILE A 28 -12.43 23.54 19.28
C ILE A 28 -13.78 24.22 19.59
N ASN A 29 -13.75 25.44 20.13
CA ASN A 29 -14.97 26.19 20.41
C ASN A 29 -15.79 26.46 19.13
N ASN A 30 -15.14 26.91 18.06
CA ASN A 30 -15.81 27.15 16.78
C ASN A 30 -16.40 25.87 16.19
N ILE A 31 -15.67 24.76 16.22
CA ILE A 31 -16.16 23.46 15.77
C ILE A 31 -17.38 23.06 16.60
N THR A 32 -17.30 23.11 17.92
CA THR A 32 -18.40 22.72 18.81
C THR A 32 -19.65 23.56 18.58
N VAL A 33 -19.50 24.89 18.50
CA VAL A 33 -20.62 25.81 18.24
C VAL A 33 -21.26 25.54 16.87
N ASN A 34 -20.45 25.32 15.83
CA ASN A 34 -20.98 25.05 14.50
C ASN A 34 -21.65 23.68 14.41
N LEU A 35 -21.10 22.65 15.04
CA LEU A 35 -21.73 21.33 15.12
C LEU A 35 -23.10 21.40 15.83
N ILE A 36 -23.20 22.13 16.95
CA ILE A 36 -24.47 22.32 17.64
C ILE A 36 -25.46 23.06 16.75
N ARG A 37 -25.05 24.14 16.05
CA ARG A 37 -25.88 24.92 15.15
C ARG A 37 -26.40 24.11 13.96
N THR A 38 -25.63 23.17 13.46
CA THR A 38 -26.00 22.29 12.35
C THR A 38 -26.80 21.05 12.80
N GLY A 39 -27.06 20.91 14.11
CA GLY A 39 -27.74 19.74 14.68
C GLY A 39 -26.85 18.49 14.75
N LEU A 40 -25.58 18.63 14.44
CA LEU A 40 -24.58 17.57 14.54
C LEU A 40 -23.90 17.70 15.92
N GLY A 41 -24.52 17.19 16.96
CA GLY A 41 -23.89 17.08 18.28
C GLY A 41 -22.69 16.14 18.22
N LEU A 42 -21.69 16.33 19.15
CA LEU A 42 -20.64 15.35 19.39
C LEU A 42 -21.21 14.13 20.15
N ASP A 43 -22.29 13.57 19.62
CA ASP A 43 -22.91 12.35 20.14
C ASP A 43 -22.44 11.17 19.29
N PHE A 44 -21.80 10.20 19.92
CA PHE A 44 -21.39 8.94 19.26
C PHE A 44 -22.48 7.87 19.30
N GLY A 45 -23.69 8.17 19.78
CA GLY A 45 -24.83 7.25 19.84
C GLY A 45 -25.24 6.71 18.47
N TRP A 46 -24.95 7.45 17.38
CA TRP A 46 -25.17 6.99 16.01
C TRP A 46 -24.37 5.72 15.65
N LEU A 47 -23.22 5.49 16.29
CA LEU A 47 -22.40 4.28 16.06
C LEU A 47 -23.17 2.98 16.31
N TRP A 48 -24.15 3.02 17.18
CA TRP A 48 -24.95 1.86 17.57
C TRP A 48 -26.26 1.72 16.76
N ARG A 49 -26.53 2.68 15.88
CA ARG A 49 -27.69 2.61 14.97
C ARG A 49 -27.37 1.67 13.79
N PRO A 50 -28.42 1.07 13.16
CA PRO A 50 -28.25 0.28 11.95
C PRO A 50 -27.53 1.08 10.86
N ALA A 51 -26.57 0.47 10.19
CA ALA A 51 -25.78 1.12 9.15
C ALA A 51 -26.62 1.44 7.90
N GLY A 52 -27.53 0.55 7.52
CA GLY A 52 -28.47 0.77 6.41
C GLY A 52 -27.87 0.63 5.01
N PHE A 53 -26.63 0.18 4.86
CA PHE A 53 -25.97 -0.05 3.58
C PHE A 53 -25.28 -1.42 3.54
N ALA A 54 -25.08 -1.96 2.34
CA ALA A 54 -24.33 -3.21 2.14
C ALA A 54 -22.85 -2.93 1.90
N LEU A 55 -22.00 -3.90 2.24
CA LEU A 55 -20.57 -3.92 1.89
C LEU A 55 -20.36 -4.98 0.81
N ALA A 56 -19.65 -4.64 -0.26
CA ALA A 56 -19.34 -5.56 -1.36
C ALA A 56 -18.40 -6.69 -0.92
N GLU A 57 -17.38 -6.36 -0.12
CA GLU A 57 -16.46 -7.33 0.47
C GLU A 57 -16.67 -7.39 1.98
N THR A 58 -16.75 -8.60 2.54
CA THR A 58 -16.90 -8.78 3.99
C THR A 58 -15.97 -9.87 4.48
N ALA A 59 -14.96 -9.49 5.27
CA ALA A 59 -14.07 -10.45 5.94
C ALA A 59 -14.79 -11.22 7.07
N LEU A 60 -15.86 -10.63 7.61
CA LEU A 60 -16.73 -11.20 8.65
C LEU A 60 -18.19 -11.07 8.23
N PRO A 61 -19.10 -11.89 8.76
CA PRO A 61 -20.54 -11.76 8.50
C PRO A 61 -21.02 -10.34 8.84
N TYR A 62 -21.72 -9.71 7.91
CA TYR A 62 -22.26 -8.37 8.03
C TYR A 62 -23.61 -8.27 7.30
N ALA A 63 -24.54 -7.58 7.92
CA ALA A 63 -25.84 -7.25 7.34
C ALA A 63 -26.12 -5.74 7.47
N PRO A 64 -26.91 -5.13 6.58
CA PRO A 64 -27.29 -3.71 6.68
C PRO A 64 -28.02 -3.32 7.98
N THR A 65 -28.54 -4.30 8.70
CA THR A 65 -29.17 -4.14 10.02
C THR A 65 -28.17 -4.02 11.16
N ASP A 66 -26.90 -4.36 10.92
CA ASP A 66 -25.83 -4.24 11.91
C ASP A 66 -25.48 -2.79 12.15
N SER A 67 -24.82 -2.52 13.29
CA SER A 67 -24.47 -1.16 13.69
C SER A 67 -23.37 -0.54 12.82
N TYR A 68 -23.35 0.79 12.76
CA TYR A 68 -22.24 1.51 12.12
C TYR A 68 -20.86 1.11 12.70
N ALA A 69 -20.77 0.90 14.03
CA ALA A 69 -19.54 0.45 14.66
C ALA A 69 -19.05 -0.88 14.09
N TRP A 70 -20.00 -1.81 13.84
CA TRP A 70 -19.66 -3.09 13.22
C TRP A 70 -19.28 -2.93 11.75
N ALA A 71 -20.03 -2.11 10.99
CA ALA A 71 -19.67 -1.79 9.61
C ALA A 71 -18.27 -1.20 9.47
N LEU A 72 -17.89 -0.26 10.34
CA LEU A 72 -16.53 0.32 10.39
C LEU A 72 -15.47 -0.73 10.74
N THR A 73 -15.78 -1.64 11.67
CA THR A 73 -14.86 -2.72 12.04
C THR A 73 -14.62 -3.67 10.87
N VAL A 74 -15.68 -4.09 10.17
CA VAL A 74 -15.58 -4.93 8.97
C VAL A 74 -14.80 -4.22 7.86
N GLY A 75 -15.08 -2.93 7.61
CA GLY A 75 -14.35 -2.12 6.64
C GLY A 75 -12.86 -1.98 6.97
N TRP A 76 -12.53 -1.81 8.25
CA TRP A 76 -11.13 -1.78 8.71
C TRP A 76 -10.43 -3.13 8.48
N LEU A 77 -11.10 -4.24 8.77
CA LEU A 77 -10.57 -5.59 8.51
C LEU A 77 -10.38 -5.85 7.02
N ASN A 78 -11.31 -5.40 6.16
CA ASN A 78 -11.15 -5.49 4.71
C ASN A 78 -9.92 -4.70 4.23
N SER A 79 -9.73 -3.49 4.74
CA SER A 79 -8.55 -2.68 4.43
C SER A 79 -7.27 -3.38 4.87
N LEU A 80 -7.25 -3.96 6.07
CA LEU A 80 -6.10 -4.71 6.58
C LEU A 80 -5.81 -5.95 5.72
N LYS A 81 -6.85 -6.68 5.28
CA LYS A 81 -6.74 -7.82 4.37
C LYS A 81 -6.07 -7.43 3.05
N VAL A 82 -6.55 -6.33 2.41
CA VAL A 82 -5.95 -5.80 1.17
C VAL A 82 -4.49 -5.40 1.39
N ILE A 83 -4.19 -4.68 2.47
CA ILE A 83 -2.83 -4.21 2.77
C ILE A 83 -1.90 -5.41 2.96
N LEU A 84 -2.24 -6.38 3.80
CA LEU A 84 -1.37 -7.52 4.09
C LEU A 84 -1.14 -8.39 2.85
N MET A 85 -2.19 -8.71 2.11
CA MET A 85 -2.06 -9.45 0.85
C MET A 85 -1.28 -8.65 -0.19
N GLY A 86 -1.57 -7.37 -0.30
CA GLY A 86 -0.87 -6.45 -1.19
C GLY A 86 0.62 -6.35 -0.90
N LEU A 87 1.01 -6.22 0.37
CA LEU A 87 2.42 -6.21 0.79
C LEU A 87 3.15 -7.49 0.40
N LEU A 88 2.55 -8.64 0.68
CA LEU A 88 3.14 -9.93 0.36
C LEU A 88 3.33 -10.11 -1.15
N LEU A 89 2.27 -9.90 -1.91
CA LEU A 89 2.27 -10.11 -3.36
C LEU A 89 3.12 -9.07 -4.10
N ALA A 90 3.04 -7.78 -3.72
CA ALA A 90 3.85 -6.72 -4.31
C ALA A 90 5.33 -6.90 -4.03
N THR A 91 5.69 -7.37 -2.82
CA THR A 91 7.08 -7.67 -2.48
C THR A 91 7.62 -8.83 -3.31
N THR A 92 6.85 -9.91 -3.41
CA THR A 92 7.22 -11.09 -4.20
C THR A 92 7.41 -10.72 -5.67
N LEU A 93 6.43 -10.04 -6.27
CA LEU A 93 6.49 -9.56 -7.66
C LEU A 93 7.65 -8.59 -7.87
N GLY A 94 7.80 -7.61 -6.98
CA GLY A 94 8.82 -6.57 -7.08
C GLY A 94 10.24 -7.10 -6.93
N VAL A 95 10.47 -8.01 -5.98
CA VAL A 95 11.79 -8.66 -5.82
C VAL A 95 12.12 -9.52 -7.04
N ALA A 96 11.16 -10.32 -7.53
CA ALA A 96 11.35 -11.13 -8.73
C ALA A 96 11.65 -10.25 -9.96
N ALA A 97 10.87 -9.19 -10.19
CA ALA A 97 11.06 -8.26 -11.29
C ALA A 97 12.38 -7.47 -11.16
N GLY A 98 12.75 -7.02 -9.97
CA GLY A 98 14.01 -6.32 -9.71
C GLY A 98 15.26 -7.20 -9.95
N ALA A 99 15.20 -8.45 -9.50
CA ALA A 99 16.23 -9.44 -9.77
C ALA A 99 16.32 -9.74 -11.29
N ALA A 100 15.19 -9.90 -11.97
CA ALA A 100 15.12 -10.11 -13.43
C ALA A 100 15.76 -8.94 -14.20
N ARG A 101 15.57 -7.69 -13.76
CA ARG A 101 16.20 -6.50 -14.34
C ARG A 101 17.73 -6.47 -14.17
N SER A 102 18.24 -7.12 -13.15
CA SER A 102 19.68 -7.24 -12.88
C SER A 102 20.29 -8.50 -13.53
N SER A 103 19.48 -9.33 -14.20
CA SER A 103 19.90 -10.58 -14.85
C SER A 103 20.73 -10.31 -16.11
N ARG A 104 21.62 -11.26 -16.43
CA ARG A 104 22.35 -11.33 -17.72
C ARG A 104 21.43 -11.71 -18.88
N ASN A 105 20.32 -12.38 -18.61
CA ASN A 105 19.36 -12.76 -19.64
C ASN A 105 18.66 -11.50 -20.20
N ARG A 106 18.88 -11.22 -21.48
CA ARG A 106 18.35 -10.03 -22.17
C ARG A 106 16.82 -10.00 -22.18
N LEU A 107 16.18 -11.16 -22.35
CA LEU A 107 14.71 -11.26 -22.40
C LEU A 107 14.09 -10.91 -21.04
N LEU A 108 14.57 -11.53 -19.95
CA LEU A 108 14.10 -11.24 -18.60
C LEU A 108 14.30 -9.76 -18.23
N ARG A 109 15.45 -9.20 -18.57
CA ARG A 109 15.78 -7.79 -18.31
C ARG A 109 14.87 -6.85 -19.11
N SER A 110 14.60 -7.16 -20.39
CA SER A 110 13.74 -6.34 -21.26
C SER A 110 12.30 -6.39 -20.80
N LEU A 111 11.73 -7.58 -20.57
CA LEU A 111 10.34 -7.75 -20.12
C LEU A 111 10.11 -7.05 -18.77
N SER A 112 10.98 -7.28 -17.80
CA SER A 112 10.87 -6.62 -16.49
C SER A 112 11.10 -5.11 -16.59
N GLY A 113 11.98 -4.66 -17.49
CA GLY A 113 12.19 -3.24 -17.81
C GLY A 113 10.94 -2.59 -18.38
N GLY A 114 10.31 -3.24 -19.36
CA GLY A 114 9.06 -2.80 -19.98
C GLY A 114 7.90 -2.73 -18.97
N TYR A 115 7.75 -3.75 -18.13
CA TYR A 115 6.79 -3.77 -17.03
C TYR A 115 6.93 -2.53 -16.13
N VAL A 116 8.14 -2.30 -15.60
CA VAL A 116 8.38 -1.19 -14.69
C VAL A 116 8.19 0.17 -15.38
N ALA A 117 8.65 0.31 -16.63
CA ALA A 117 8.49 1.54 -17.38
C ALA A 117 7.02 1.86 -17.67
N LEU A 118 6.23 0.86 -18.10
CA LEU A 118 4.82 1.04 -18.41
C LEU A 118 4.01 1.39 -17.14
N ILE A 119 4.15 0.58 -16.10
CA ILE A 119 3.32 0.70 -14.89
C ILE A 119 3.58 2.02 -14.15
N ARG A 120 4.82 2.46 -14.07
CA ARG A 120 5.17 3.69 -13.35
C ARG A 120 4.80 5.00 -14.08
N GLN A 121 4.47 4.93 -15.36
CA GLN A 121 4.02 6.09 -16.13
C GLN A 121 2.52 6.34 -16.03
N VAL A 122 1.75 5.34 -15.61
CA VAL A 122 0.29 5.45 -15.47
C VAL A 122 -0.07 5.75 -14.01
N PRO A 123 -0.86 6.79 -13.71
CA PRO A 123 -1.34 7.06 -12.36
C PRO A 123 -2.08 5.86 -11.76
N LEU A 124 -1.84 5.56 -10.49
CA LEU A 124 -2.43 4.39 -9.83
C LEU A 124 -3.95 4.37 -9.92
N LEU A 125 -4.63 5.51 -9.74
CA LEU A 125 -6.08 5.60 -9.82
C LEU A 125 -6.61 5.11 -11.18
N LEU A 126 -5.97 5.51 -12.27
CA LEU A 126 -6.36 5.03 -13.60
C LEU A 126 -6.13 3.53 -13.77
N GLN A 127 -5.09 2.98 -13.13
CA GLN A 127 -4.87 1.52 -13.14
C GLN A 127 -5.96 0.80 -12.36
N LEU A 128 -6.40 1.32 -11.19
CA LEU A 128 -7.50 0.72 -10.43
C LEU A 128 -8.79 0.68 -11.24
N LEU A 129 -9.15 1.81 -11.89
CA LEU A 129 -10.33 1.88 -12.76
C LEU A 129 -10.21 0.91 -13.95
N PHE A 130 -9.03 0.79 -14.56
CA PHE A 130 -8.78 -0.19 -15.63
C PHE A 130 -8.99 -1.62 -15.14
N TRP A 131 -8.40 -2.00 -14.00
CA TRP A 131 -8.56 -3.33 -13.44
C TRP A 131 -10.03 -3.61 -13.12
N TYR A 132 -10.75 -2.63 -12.55
CA TYR A 132 -12.16 -2.79 -12.21
C TYR A 132 -13.04 -2.93 -13.47
N PHE A 133 -13.09 -1.90 -14.32
CA PHE A 133 -14.02 -1.83 -15.44
C PHE A 133 -13.65 -2.72 -16.61
N VAL A 134 -12.35 -2.89 -16.89
CA VAL A 134 -11.90 -3.58 -18.09
C VAL A 134 -11.50 -5.03 -17.80
N ALA A 135 -10.76 -5.26 -16.72
CA ALA A 135 -10.22 -6.58 -16.46
C ALA A 135 -11.18 -7.50 -15.70
N PHE A 136 -11.86 -7.00 -14.66
CA PHE A 136 -12.64 -7.87 -13.77
C PHE A 136 -14.16 -7.80 -14.02
N LEU A 137 -14.74 -6.62 -14.21
CA LEU A 137 -16.17 -6.49 -14.41
C LEU A 137 -16.64 -7.14 -15.73
N GLY A 138 -15.77 -7.18 -16.73
CA GLY A 138 -16.02 -7.81 -18.03
C GLY A 138 -15.70 -9.29 -18.11
N LEU A 139 -15.27 -9.94 -17.01
CA LEU A 139 -14.93 -11.36 -17.04
C LEU A 139 -16.17 -12.23 -17.28
N PRO A 140 -16.10 -13.18 -18.23
CA PRO A 140 -17.15 -14.17 -18.41
C PRO A 140 -17.20 -15.12 -17.22
N ASP A 141 -18.38 -15.69 -16.98
CA ASP A 141 -18.59 -16.72 -15.96
C ASP A 141 -17.95 -18.03 -16.41
N THR A 142 -16.72 -18.30 -15.93
CA THR A 142 -15.92 -19.45 -16.36
C THR A 142 -15.30 -20.18 -15.18
N PRO A 143 -15.61 -21.47 -14.99
CA PRO A 143 -14.91 -22.32 -14.03
C PRO A 143 -13.54 -22.72 -14.61
N VAL A 144 -12.47 -22.57 -13.83
CA VAL A 144 -11.12 -22.99 -14.18
C VAL A 144 -10.67 -24.09 -13.22
N GLY A 145 -10.60 -25.32 -13.70
CA GLY A 145 -10.05 -26.46 -12.97
C GLY A 145 -10.77 -26.85 -11.68
N GLY A 146 -12.03 -26.42 -11.47
CA GLY A 146 -12.84 -26.76 -10.28
C GLY A 146 -12.42 -26.04 -8.98
N LEU A 147 -11.26 -25.39 -8.95
CA LEU A 147 -10.73 -24.70 -7.77
C LEU A 147 -10.88 -23.17 -7.86
N ILE A 148 -10.96 -22.66 -9.06
CA ILE A 148 -11.06 -21.22 -9.34
C ILE A 148 -12.28 -20.99 -10.21
N HIS A 149 -13.13 -20.06 -9.81
CA HIS A 149 -14.29 -19.65 -10.60
C HIS A 149 -14.24 -18.13 -10.79
N PHE A 150 -14.13 -17.71 -12.04
CA PHE A 150 -14.17 -16.29 -12.42
C PHE A 150 -15.61 -15.94 -12.75
N SER A 151 -16.08 -14.81 -12.27
CA SER A 151 -17.38 -14.25 -12.63
C SER A 151 -17.33 -12.72 -12.61
N ASN A 152 -18.34 -12.09 -13.15
CA ASN A 152 -18.53 -10.63 -13.02
C ASN A 152 -18.85 -10.17 -11.58
N GLN A 153 -19.01 -11.11 -10.64
CA GLN A 153 -19.18 -10.83 -9.22
C GLN A 153 -17.87 -10.99 -8.43
N GLY A 154 -16.79 -11.45 -9.08
CA GLY A 154 -15.49 -11.65 -8.44
C GLY A 154 -14.88 -13.00 -8.74
N ILE A 155 -13.94 -13.39 -7.89
CA ILE A 155 -13.20 -14.65 -7.98
C ILE A 155 -13.53 -15.52 -6.76
N ARG A 156 -14.01 -16.74 -7.01
CA ARG A 156 -14.09 -17.77 -6.00
C ARG A 156 -12.85 -18.65 -6.09
N LEU A 157 -12.06 -18.66 -5.02
CA LEU A 157 -10.81 -19.42 -4.91
C LEU A 157 -10.85 -20.28 -3.65
N LEU A 158 -10.80 -21.61 -3.79
CA LEU A 158 -10.77 -22.56 -2.66
C LEU A 158 -11.88 -22.30 -1.61
N GLY A 159 -13.07 -21.88 -2.05
CA GLY A 159 -14.20 -21.56 -1.16
C GLY A 159 -14.21 -20.12 -0.60
N LEU A 160 -13.17 -19.32 -0.86
CA LEU A 160 -13.14 -17.90 -0.57
C LEU A 160 -13.80 -17.13 -1.72
N ASN A 161 -14.77 -16.29 -1.42
CA ASN A 161 -15.36 -15.37 -2.37
C ASN A 161 -14.65 -14.02 -2.24
N LEU A 162 -14.02 -13.56 -3.31
CA LEU A 162 -13.35 -12.28 -3.39
C LEU A 162 -14.14 -11.40 -4.36
N SER A 163 -14.63 -10.27 -3.91
CA SER A 163 -15.41 -9.35 -4.74
C SER A 163 -14.57 -8.79 -5.90
N VAL A 164 -15.25 -8.26 -6.92
CA VAL A 164 -14.59 -7.58 -8.06
C VAL A 164 -13.78 -6.40 -7.57
N GLU A 165 -14.33 -5.63 -6.65
CA GLU A 165 -13.70 -4.47 -6.03
C GLU A 165 -12.41 -4.87 -5.34
N PHE A 166 -12.47 -5.92 -4.50
CA PHE A 166 -11.30 -6.43 -3.80
C PHE A 166 -10.21 -6.91 -4.76
N CYS A 167 -10.57 -7.70 -5.77
CA CYS A 167 -9.65 -8.23 -6.76
C CYS A 167 -8.98 -7.11 -7.57
N SER A 168 -9.74 -6.11 -7.98
CA SER A 168 -9.27 -4.97 -8.77
C SER A 168 -8.28 -4.11 -7.98
N VAL A 169 -8.64 -3.76 -6.75
CA VAL A 169 -7.79 -2.98 -5.85
C VAL A 169 -6.51 -3.74 -5.52
N LEU A 170 -6.63 -5.01 -5.14
CA LEU A 170 -5.47 -5.84 -4.82
C LEU A 170 -4.51 -5.94 -6.01
N THR A 171 -5.04 -6.24 -7.20
CA THR A 171 -4.22 -6.38 -8.42
C THR A 171 -3.54 -5.07 -8.77
N GLY A 172 -4.28 -3.96 -8.79
CA GLY A 172 -3.71 -2.65 -9.11
C GLY A 172 -2.62 -2.23 -8.12
N LEU A 173 -2.85 -2.40 -6.82
CA LEU A 173 -1.86 -2.11 -5.78
C LEU A 173 -0.62 -3.00 -5.91
N VAL A 174 -0.80 -4.31 -6.16
CA VAL A 174 0.29 -5.27 -6.33
C VAL A 174 1.14 -4.93 -7.55
N VAL A 175 0.52 -4.69 -8.68
CA VAL A 175 1.22 -4.39 -9.94
C VAL A 175 1.95 -3.05 -9.83
N PHE A 176 1.31 -2.01 -9.31
CA PHE A 176 1.91 -0.69 -9.16
C PHE A 176 3.05 -0.66 -8.15
N THR A 177 2.81 -1.19 -6.95
CA THR A 177 3.83 -1.20 -5.88
C THR A 177 4.96 -2.16 -6.22
N GLY A 178 4.65 -3.31 -6.85
CA GLY A 178 5.65 -4.25 -7.35
C GLY A 178 6.63 -3.63 -8.34
N ALA A 179 6.15 -2.77 -9.25
CA ALA A 179 7.01 -2.02 -10.17
C ALA A 179 7.96 -1.05 -9.44
N SER A 180 7.45 -0.40 -8.39
CA SER A 180 8.27 0.49 -7.55
C SER A 180 9.32 -0.28 -6.74
N ILE A 181 8.94 -1.42 -6.15
CA ILE A 181 9.85 -2.32 -5.42
C ILE A 181 10.91 -2.89 -6.36
N ALA A 182 10.55 -3.26 -7.59
CA ALA A 182 11.50 -3.75 -8.58
C ALA A 182 12.63 -2.74 -8.86
N GLU A 183 12.30 -1.45 -8.93
CA GLU A 183 13.30 -0.40 -9.11
C GLU A 183 14.19 -0.22 -7.87
N ILE A 184 13.63 -0.32 -6.67
CA ILE A 184 14.37 -0.26 -5.41
C ILE A 184 15.36 -1.43 -5.33
N VAL A 185 14.91 -2.64 -5.62
CA VAL A 185 15.77 -3.84 -5.59
C VAL A 185 16.89 -3.72 -6.62
N ARG A 186 16.58 -3.32 -7.86
CA ARG A 186 17.58 -3.07 -8.90
C ARG A 186 18.59 -2.01 -8.46
N GLY A 187 18.11 -0.89 -7.91
CA GLY A 187 18.95 0.20 -7.40
C GLY A 187 19.90 -0.27 -6.30
N GLY A 188 19.38 -1.03 -5.33
CA GLY A 188 20.18 -1.58 -4.24
C GLY A 188 21.25 -2.58 -4.71
N ILE A 189 20.90 -3.47 -5.65
CA ILE A 189 21.86 -4.41 -6.25
C ILE A 189 22.97 -3.64 -7.00
N ASN A 190 22.61 -2.59 -7.74
CA ASN A 190 23.56 -1.78 -8.49
C ASN A 190 24.43 -0.87 -7.60
N ALA A 191 24.02 -0.60 -6.37
CA ALA A 191 24.80 0.17 -5.41
C ALA A 191 26.01 -0.61 -4.85
N VAL A 192 26.01 -1.94 -4.97
CA VAL A 192 27.15 -2.77 -4.54
C VAL A 192 28.33 -2.54 -5.46
N SER A 193 29.51 -2.29 -4.88
CA SER A 193 30.70 -1.94 -5.62
C SER A 193 31.11 -3.02 -6.63
N ARG A 194 31.64 -2.60 -7.78
CA ARG A 194 32.11 -3.51 -8.84
C ARG A 194 33.20 -4.50 -8.34
N GLY A 195 34.04 -4.06 -7.43
CA GLY A 195 35.06 -4.93 -6.83
C GLY A 195 34.50 -6.16 -6.13
N GLN A 196 33.31 -6.07 -5.51
CA GLN A 196 32.63 -7.22 -4.92
C GLN A 196 32.17 -8.23 -5.99
N TRP A 197 31.70 -7.73 -7.12
CA TRP A 197 31.31 -8.56 -8.27
C TRP A 197 32.52 -9.25 -8.92
N GLU A 198 33.63 -8.55 -9.03
CA GLU A 198 34.86 -9.08 -9.56
C GLU A 198 35.49 -10.10 -8.60
N ALA A 199 35.52 -9.81 -7.30
CA ALA A 199 36.08 -10.68 -6.29
C ALA A 199 35.36 -12.06 -6.25
N PHE A 200 34.04 -12.14 -6.22
CA PHE A 200 33.38 -13.43 -6.19
C PHE A 200 33.54 -14.22 -7.51
N ARG A 201 33.64 -13.54 -8.65
CA ARG A 201 33.91 -14.18 -9.94
C ARG A 201 35.34 -14.75 -10.00
N SER A 202 36.31 -14.02 -9.46
CA SER A 202 37.71 -14.49 -9.37
C SER A 202 37.86 -15.73 -8.49
N LEU A 203 36.95 -15.89 -7.50
CA LEU A 203 36.88 -17.08 -6.66
C LEU A 203 36.13 -18.25 -7.34
N GLY A 204 35.71 -18.10 -8.61
CA GLY A 204 35.00 -19.15 -9.36
C GLY A 204 33.57 -19.40 -8.86
N LEU A 205 32.98 -18.50 -8.05
CA LEU A 205 31.64 -18.66 -7.56
C LEU A 205 30.61 -18.41 -8.69
N SER A 206 29.53 -19.21 -8.72
CA SER A 206 28.44 -18.99 -9.65
C SER A 206 27.73 -17.66 -9.38
N GLU A 207 27.18 -17.04 -10.42
CA GLU A 207 26.46 -15.76 -10.32
C GLU A 207 25.35 -15.81 -9.26
N GLY A 208 24.59 -16.91 -9.19
CA GLY A 208 23.50 -17.06 -8.20
C GLY A 208 24.03 -17.13 -6.77
N LEU A 209 25.14 -17.82 -6.54
CA LEU A 209 25.76 -17.91 -5.22
C LEU A 209 26.38 -16.58 -4.80
N GLY A 210 27.10 -15.91 -5.72
CA GLY A 210 27.66 -14.57 -5.52
C GLY A 210 26.57 -13.54 -5.22
N LEU A 211 25.49 -13.54 -5.99
CA LEU A 211 24.34 -12.67 -5.74
C LEU A 211 23.75 -12.90 -4.34
N ARG A 212 23.45 -14.17 -3.99
CA ARG A 212 22.78 -14.52 -2.74
C ARG A 212 23.66 -14.31 -1.51
N ARG A 213 24.95 -14.66 -1.58
CA ARG A 213 25.85 -14.69 -0.42
C ARG A 213 26.68 -13.41 -0.23
N ILE A 214 26.88 -12.63 -1.29
CA ILE A 214 27.78 -11.47 -1.27
C ILE A 214 27.02 -10.19 -1.60
N VAL A 215 26.30 -10.14 -2.73
CA VAL A 215 25.68 -8.93 -3.22
C VAL A 215 24.41 -8.57 -2.45
N LEU A 216 23.48 -9.51 -2.28
CA LEU A 216 22.20 -9.24 -1.60
C LEU A 216 22.39 -8.76 -0.15
N PRO A 217 23.24 -9.40 0.69
CA PRO A 217 23.46 -8.90 2.06
C PRO A 217 24.00 -7.47 2.10
N GLN A 218 24.82 -7.09 1.13
CA GLN A 218 25.38 -5.73 1.03
C GLN A 218 24.36 -4.72 0.44
N ALA A 219 23.44 -5.19 -0.41
CA ALA A 219 22.38 -4.37 -0.98
C ALA A 219 21.24 -4.07 0.03
N LEU A 220 20.97 -4.98 0.98
CA LEU A 220 19.86 -4.88 1.93
C LEU A 220 19.83 -3.56 2.72
N PRO A 221 20.93 -3.01 3.26
CA PRO A 221 20.91 -1.73 3.97
C PRO A 221 20.42 -0.55 3.12
N ALA A 222 20.60 -0.60 1.80
CA ALA A 222 20.08 0.41 0.88
C ALA A 222 18.62 0.14 0.48
N ILE A 223 18.24 -1.15 0.39
CA ILE A 223 16.89 -1.58 -0.03
C ILE A 223 15.86 -1.37 1.09
N LEU A 224 16.16 -1.77 2.33
CA LEU A 224 15.19 -1.83 3.42
C LEU A 224 14.50 -0.49 3.74
N PRO A 225 15.20 0.65 3.86
CA PRO A 225 14.55 1.93 4.13
C PRO A 225 13.59 2.35 3.02
N ALA A 226 13.99 2.12 1.75
CA ALA A 226 13.16 2.42 0.60
C ALA A 226 11.93 1.51 0.51
N LEU A 227 12.05 0.22 0.85
CA LEU A 227 10.93 -0.72 0.95
C LEU A 227 9.92 -0.27 2.00
N THR A 228 10.38 0.14 3.19
CA THR A 228 9.50 0.64 4.25
C THR A 228 8.64 1.80 3.76
N SER A 229 9.23 2.74 3.01
CA SER A 229 8.48 3.85 2.39
C SER A 229 7.42 3.35 1.39
N GLN A 230 7.74 2.33 0.59
CA GLN A 230 6.76 1.75 -0.35
C GLN A 230 5.64 1.00 0.37
N TYR A 231 5.92 0.34 1.48
CA TYR A 231 4.90 -0.32 2.29
C TYR A 231 3.91 0.67 2.90
N LEU A 232 4.41 1.79 3.42
CA LEU A 232 3.57 2.88 3.90
C LEU A 232 2.75 3.51 2.76
N ASN A 233 3.34 3.66 1.57
CA ASN A 233 2.62 4.15 0.38
C ASN A 233 1.52 3.18 -0.06
N LEU A 234 1.76 1.86 -0.05
CA LEU A 234 0.73 0.87 -0.36
C LEU A 234 -0.44 0.97 0.64
N ALA A 235 -0.14 1.06 1.94
CA ALA A 235 -1.16 1.21 2.97
C ALA A 235 -1.98 2.50 2.81
N LYS A 236 -1.34 3.64 2.44
CA LYS A 236 -2.05 4.88 2.11
C LYS A 236 -2.88 4.74 0.83
N ASN A 237 -2.31 4.13 -0.19
CA ASN A 237 -2.96 3.97 -1.49
C ASN A 237 -4.16 3.01 -1.44
N SER A 238 -4.25 2.12 -0.42
CA SER A 238 -5.44 1.27 -0.25
C SER A 238 -6.72 2.09 -0.06
N THR A 239 -6.63 3.34 0.40
CA THR A 239 -7.80 4.25 0.50
C THR A 239 -8.37 4.63 -0.86
N LEU A 240 -7.62 4.49 -1.96
CA LEU A 240 -8.13 4.70 -3.32
C LEU A 240 -9.15 3.63 -3.74
N ALA A 241 -9.31 2.57 -2.95
CA ALA A 241 -10.38 1.57 -3.13
C ALA A 241 -11.79 2.20 -3.15
N ILE A 242 -11.97 3.39 -2.58
CA ILE A 242 -13.23 4.12 -2.62
C ILE A 242 -13.66 4.51 -4.05
N ALA A 243 -12.74 4.45 -5.02
CA ALA A 243 -13.01 4.83 -6.41
C ALA A 243 -13.56 3.69 -7.28
N VAL A 244 -13.62 2.45 -6.75
CA VAL A 244 -14.07 1.24 -7.48
C VAL A 244 -15.12 0.45 -6.72
#